data_b48eb4048a41867360ae6196025c94b6
#
_entry.id   b48eb4048a41867360ae6196025c94b6
#
_cell.length_a   1.000
_cell.length_b   1.000
_cell.length_c   1.000
_cell.angle_alpha   90.00
_cell.angle_beta   90.00
_cell.angle_gamma   90.00
#
_symmetry.space_group_name_H-M   'P 1'
#
loop_
_entity.id
_entity.type
_entity.pdbx_description
1 polymer ?
#
loop_
_entity_poly.entity_id
_entity_poly.type
_entity_poly.pdbx_seq_one_letter_code
_entity_poly.pdbx_strand_id
1 'polypeptide(L)'
;MAIDFQTRVHWSFVNHLNRGVEMETGFLWHEKLMWHDPGSAAAGFVPIDGSFQPGLHVENPETKRKLKNLLDAYDVTPQLRQLDFEPATMEILRRFHTVDYIERVRQLSDSRGGDAGETAPVGPGSELIARMAVGATCAGMASVLKGEVNNSYILSRPPGHHAERDRGRGFCIYNNIGLAIMEARAKGLVDRVAVVDWDVHHGNGTQQAFYDSPDVLTISLHQEMLYPANMGKLSEQGEGNGEGFNINVPLPAGCGGEAYLAAMEQVVVPALRHFKPELIVVACGYDASYFDPMSHMLLISSHYRQMTEIMMKLSDELCDGRLVVNHEG
;
A
#
# COMPACT_ATOMS: atom_id res chain seq x y z
N MET A 1 -20.31 35.82 -16.15
CA MET A 1 -20.84 34.84 -15.24
C MET A 1 -19.66 34.37 -14.37
N ALA A 2 -19.44 35.05 -13.24
CA ALA A 2 -18.34 34.77 -12.34
C ALA A 2 -18.75 33.58 -11.46
N ILE A 3 -18.03 32.48 -11.54
CA ILE A 3 -18.20 31.34 -10.65
C ILE A 3 -17.53 31.70 -9.33
N ASP A 4 -18.35 31.85 -8.30
CA ASP A 4 -17.90 32.12 -6.93
C ASP A 4 -17.25 30.86 -6.35
N PHE A 5 -15.92 30.84 -6.22
CA PHE A 5 -15.12 29.77 -5.66
C PHE A 5 -15.00 29.81 -4.13
N GLN A 6 -15.88 30.53 -3.43
CA GLN A 6 -15.89 30.61 -1.96
C GLN A 6 -16.83 29.62 -1.26
N THR A 7 -17.10 28.46 -1.81
CA THR A 7 -17.64 27.38 -1.00
C THR A 7 -16.49 26.75 -0.22
N ARG A 8 -16.28 27.26 1.01
CA ARG A 8 -15.50 26.55 2.03
C ARG A 8 -16.07 25.13 2.15
N VAL A 9 -15.31 24.15 1.67
CA VAL A 9 -15.58 22.75 2.00
C VAL A 9 -15.30 22.61 3.49
N HIS A 10 -16.34 22.79 4.30
CA HIS A 10 -16.28 22.39 5.70
C HIS A 10 -16.15 20.88 5.73
N TRP A 11 -14.92 20.40 5.94
CA TRP A 11 -14.67 19.06 6.41
C TRP A 11 -15.19 18.98 7.84
N SER A 12 -16.48 18.75 8.02
CA SER A 12 -16.98 18.30 9.31
C SER A 12 -16.47 16.88 9.51
N PHE A 13 -15.32 16.75 10.16
CA PHE A 13 -15.01 15.52 10.87
C PHE A 13 -16.17 15.27 11.81
N VAL A 14 -16.87 14.16 11.61
CA VAL A 14 -17.93 13.73 12.49
C VAL A 14 -17.29 13.57 13.86
N ASN A 15 -17.58 14.52 14.77
CA ASN A 15 -17.27 14.41 16.17
C ASN A 15 -17.97 13.16 16.70
N HIS A 16 -17.28 12.05 16.77
CA HIS A 16 -17.69 10.93 17.60
C HIS A 16 -17.30 11.29 19.03
N LEU A 17 -18.32 11.77 19.72
CA LEU A 17 -18.33 12.12 21.13
C LEU A 17 -17.82 10.99 22.01
N ASN A 18 -16.94 11.38 22.95
CA ASN A 18 -16.57 10.74 24.19
C ASN A 18 -15.26 9.94 24.26
N ARG A 19 -14.17 10.50 23.83
CA ARG A 19 -12.86 10.33 24.53
C ARG A 19 -12.14 11.67 24.41
N GLY A 20 -11.74 12.27 25.54
CA GLY A 20 -11.06 13.57 25.59
C GLY A 20 -9.59 13.55 25.10
N VAL A 21 -9.36 12.83 24.00
CA VAL A 21 -8.11 12.77 23.24
C VAL A 21 -8.45 13.23 21.84
N GLU A 22 -7.81 14.29 21.36
CA GLU A 22 -7.90 14.69 19.97
C GLU A 22 -7.45 13.52 19.09
N MET A 23 -8.29 13.16 18.10
CA MET A 23 -7.99 12.09 17.14
C MET A 23 -6.93 12.59 16.17
N GLU A 24 -5.72 12.07 16.27
CA GLU A 24 -4.61 12.45 15.38
C GLU A 24 -4.35 11.38 14.32
N THR A 25 -4.23 11.82 13.08
CA THR A 25 -3.72 11.00 11.97
C THR A 25 -2.22 11.21 11.83
N GLY A 26 -1.44 10.15 11.99
CA GLY A 26 -0.01 10.15 11.70
C GLY A 26 0.25 10.23 10.19
N PHE A 27 1.22 11.04 9.79
CA PHE A 27 1.62 11.17 8.39
C PHE A 27 3.12 10.93 8.24
N LEU A 28 3.48 10.04 7.32
CA LEU A 28 4.87 9.73 7.02
C LEU A 28 5.17 10.08 5.57
N TRP A 29 6.05 11.04 5.42
CA TRP A 29 6.51 11.56 4.15
C TRP A 29 7.95 12.04 4.27
N HIS A 30 8.76 11.74 3.29
CA HIS A 30 10.08 12.35 3.14
C HIS A 30 10.40 12.52 1.66
N GLU A 31 10.85 13.70 1.25
CA GLU A 31 11.14 14.00 -0.16
C GLU A 31 12.15 13.03 -0.79
N LYS A 32 13.09 12.49 -0.01
CA LYS A 32 14.06 11.50 -0.50
C LYS A 32 13.42 10.20 -0.99
N LEU A 33 12.22 9.85 -0.52
CA LEU A 33 11.45 8.72 -1.07
C LEU A 33 11.15 8.92 -2.56
N MET A 34 11.02 10.18 -2.99
CA MET A 34 10.78 10.54 -4.38
C MET A 34 12.02 10.41 -5.28
N TRP A 35 13.18 10.17 -4.69
CA TRP A 35 14.46 10.04 -5.41
C TRP A 35 14.74 8.61 -5.89
N HIS A 36 13.87 7.66 -5.60
CA HIS A 36 13.94 6.36 -6.25
C HIS A 36 13.89 6.56 -7.77
N ASP A 37 14.87 6.00 -8.48
CA ASP A 37 15.03 6.14 -9.92
C ASP A 37 14.73 4.80 -10.62
N PRO A 38 13.55 4.65 -11.23
CA PRO A 38 13.22 3.48 -12.04
C PRO A 38 13.83 3.57 -13.46
N GLY A 39 14.54 4.66 -13.78
CA GLY A 39 15.06 4.90 -15.12
C GLY A 39 14.00 5.35 -16.12
N SER A 40 14.38 5.33 -17.40
CA SER A 40 13.46 5.50 -18.52
C SER A 40 12.85 4.15 -18.92
N ALA A 41 11.67 4.21 -19.52
CA ALA A 41 10.94 3.01 -19.96
C ALA A 41 10.38 3.20 -21.37
N ALA A 42 10.18 2.11 -22.10
CA ALA A 42 9.36 2.10 -23.29
C ALA A 42 7.90 1.90 -22.90
N ALA A 43 6.97 2.57 -23.56
CA ALA A 43 5.53 2.49 -23.26
C ALA A 43 5.19 2.65 -21.75
N GLY A 44 6.03 3.36 -21.00
CA GLY A 44 5.83 3.67 -19.60
C GLY A 44 6.40 2.68 -18.58
N PHE A 45 6.60 1.41 -18.90
CA PHE A 45 7.09 0.39 -17.95
C PHE A 45 7.88 -0.76 -18.58
N VAL A 46 7.90 -0.85 -19.90
CA VAL A 46 8.64 -1.91 -20.61
C VAL A 46 10.13 -1.57 -20.65
N PRO A 47 11.04 -2.51 -20.42
CA PRO A 47 12.47 -2.28 -20.57
C PRO A 47 12.83 -1.77 -21.97
N ILE A 48 13.79 -0.85 -22.04
CA ILE A 48 14.26 -0.28 -23.31
C ILE A 48 15.14 -1.30 -24.02
N ASP A 49 14.72 -1.71 -25.23
CA ASP A 49 15.44 -2.65 -26.09
C ASP A 49 15.79 -2.07 -27.47
N GLY A 50 15.45 -0.81 -27.71
CA GLY A 50 15.65 -0.14 -28.99
C GLY A 50 14.47 -0.24 -29.96
N SER A 51 13.43 -1.01 -29.64
CA SER A 51 12.22 -1.15 -30.49
C SER A 51 11.22 -0.01 -30.29
N PHE A 52 11.27 0.68 -29.16
CA PHE A 52 10.39 1.79 -28.80
C PHE A 52 11.17 3.02 -28.34
N GLN A 53 10.59 4.18 -28.55
CA GLN A 53 11.17 5.43 -28.05
C GLN A 53 11.15 5.43 -26.49
N PRO A 54 12.29 5.70 -25.82
CA PRO A 54 12.34 5.88 -24.38
C PRO A 54 11.47 7.06 -23.90
N GLY A 55 10.80 6.87 -22.77
CA GLY A 55 9.98 7.88 -22.12
C GLY A 55 10.08 7.80 -20.61
N LEU A 56 9.21 8.51 -19.92
CA LEU A 56 9.13 8.44 -18.47
C LEU A 56 8.53 7.11 -18.03
N HIS A 57 9.04 6.57 -16.93
CA HIS A 57 8.46 5.43 -16.26
C HIS A 57 7.13 5.82 -15.60
N VAL A 58 6.10 4.96 -15.63
CA VAL A 58 4.79 5.25 -15.01
C VAL A 58 4.90 5.36 -13.50
N GLU A 59 5.72 4.51 -12.86
CA GLU A 59 6.07 4.66 -11.44
C GLU A 59 7.13 5.76 -11.33
N ASN A 60 6.72 7.01 -11.27
CA ASN A 60 7.58 8.19 -11.13
C ASN A 60 7.16 9.03 -9.91
N PRO A 61 8.04 9.92 -9.41
CA PRO A 61 7.78 10.67 -8.18
C PRO A 61 6.58 11.62 -8.25
N GLU A 62 6.17 12.05 -9.46
CA GLU A 62 5.10 13.03 -9.61
C GLU A 62 3.73 12.53 -9.14
N THR A 63 3.50 11.21 -9.18
CA THR A 63 2.27 10.62 -8.67
C THR A 63 2.08 10.95 -7.18
N LYS A 64 3.13 10.77 -6.37
CA LYS A 64 3.10 11.02 -4.93
C LYS A 64 3.28 12.50 -4.59
N ARG A 65 4.14 13.23 -5.33
CA ARG A 65 4.33 14.68 -5.14
C ARG A 65 3.05 15.47 -5.40
N LYS A 66 2.27 15.10 -6.42
CA LYS A 66 0.99 15.77 -6.69
C LYS A 66 0.00 15.60 -5.55
N LEU A 67 -0.07 14.41 -4.94
CA LEU A 67 -0.89 14.19 -3.76
C LEU A 67 -0.37 15.03 -2.58
N LYS A 68 0.93 15.02 -2.30
CA LYS A 68 1.52 15.84 -1.23
C LYS A 68 1.24 17.35 -1.46
N ASN A 69 1.44 17.82 -2.68
CA ASN A 69 1.13 19.21 -3.04
C ASN A 69 -0.35 19.55 -2.87
N LEU A 70 -1.24 18.59 -3.17
CA LEU A 70 -2.69 18.75 -2.95
C LEU A 70 -3.00 18.89 -1.46
N LEU A 71 -2.40 18.05 -0.62
CA LEU A 71 -2.57 18.14 0.84
C LEU A 71 -2.07 19.49 1.39
N ASP A 72 -0.96 20.01 0.85
CA ASP A 72 -0.43 21.33 1.22
C ASP A 72 -1.33 22.47 0.74
N ALA A 73 -1.80 22.40 -0.51
CA ALA A 73 -2.63 23.44 -1.11
C ALA A 73 -4.01 23.58 -0.45
N TYR A 74 -4.48 22.53 0.21
CA TYR A 74 -5.76 22.55 0.95
C TYR A 74 -5.57 22.61 2.47
N ASP A 75 -4.37 22.96 2.95
CA ASP A 75 -4.05 23.07 4.38
C ASP A 75 -4.37 21.80 5.19
N VAL A 76 -4.26 20.62 4.57
CA VAL A 76 -4.45 19.33 5.25
C VAL A 76 -3.18 18.91 5.98
N THR A 77 -2.00 19.06 5.37
CA THR A 77 -0.72 18.66 5.98
C THR A 77 -0.51 19.23 7.39
N PRO A 78 -0.81 20.50 7.71
CA PRO A 78 -0.68 21.03 9.08
C PRO A 78 -1.63 20.40 10.11
N GLN A 79 -2.67 19.70 9.65
CA GLN A 79 -3.64 19.01 10.52
C GLN A 79 -3.21 17.57 10.80
N LEU A 80 -2.14 17.08 10.16
CA LEU A 80 -1.60 15.75 10.34
C LEU A 80 -0.38 15.78 11.26
N ARG A 81 -0.28 14.78 12.13
CA ARG A 81 0.92 14.62 12.96
C ARG A 81 2.04 14.00 12.15
N GLN A 82 3.06 14.80 11.85
CA GLN A 82 4.26 14.28 11.18
C GLN A 82 4.97 13.30 12.10
N LEU A 83 5.29 12.12 11.56
CA LEU A 83 6.03 11.07 12.26
C LEU A 83 7.40 10.88 11.62
N ASP A 84 8.41 10.77 12.46
CA ASP A 84 9.77 10.46 12.04
C ASP A 84 9.96 8.96 11.81
N PHE A 85 10.88 8.61 10.94
CA PHE A 85 11.25 7.22 10.69
C PHE A 85 12.69 7.07 10.25
N GLU A 86 13.26 5.91 10.50
CA GLU A 86 14.60 5.52 10.04
C GLU A 86 14.48 4.43 8.95
N PRO A 87 15.46 4.31 8.06
CA PRO A 87 15.50 3.21 7.11
C PRO A 87 15.48 1.85 7.82
N ALA A 88 14.71 0.90 7.31
CA ALA A 88 14.67 -0.45 7.84
C ALA A 88 16.07 -1.08 7.92
N THR A 89 16.33 -1.83 8.98
CA THR A 89 17.57 -2.57 9.16
C THR A 89 17.59 -3.84 8.32
N MET A 90 18.77 -4.42 8.13
CA MET A 90 18.90 -5.73 7.47
C MET A 90 18.18 -6.85 8.23
N GLU A 91 18.04 -6.73 9.55
CA GLU A 91 17.26 -7.67 10.36
C GLU A 91 15.78 -7.65 9.96
N ILE A 92 15.20 -6.45 9.81
CA ILE A 92 13.80 -6.29 9.36
C ILE A 92 13.64 -6.91 7.97
N LEU A 93 14.51 -6.59 7.01
CA LEU A 93 14.40 -7.14 5.65
C LEU A 93 14.44 -8.67 5.62
N ARG A 94 15.29 -9.28 6.45
CA ARG A 94 15.45 -10.74 6.55
C ARG A 94 14.27 -11.46 7.18
N ARG A 95 13.28 -10.76 7.71
CA ARG A 95 12.04 -11.38 8.19
C ARG A 95 11.24 -12.02 7.06
N PHE A 96 11.39 -11.50 5.85
CA PHE A 96 10.71 -12.02 4.66
C PHE A 96 11.68 -12.31 3.52
N HIS A 97 12.49 -11.34 3.13
CA HIS A 97 13.36 -11.48 1.96
C HIS A 97 14.60 -12.33 2.24
N THR A 98 15.01 -13.09 1.21
CA THR A 98 16.26 -13.88 1.28
C THR A 98 17.48 -12.96 1.29
N VAL A 99 18.55 -13.44 1.91
CA VAL A 99 19.84 -12.72 1.95
C VAL A 99 20.37 -12.45 0.54
N ASP A 100 20.25 -13.44 -0.35
CA ASP A 100 20.74 -13.33 -1.73
C ASP A 100 19.96 -12.26 -2.52
N TYR A 101 18.65 -12.15 -2.29
CA TYR A 101 17.84 -11.11 -2.90
C TYR A 101 18.22 -9.72 -2.40
N ILE A 102 18.33 -9.54 -1.08
CA ILE A 102 18.74 -8.27 -0.47
C ILE A 102 20.10 -7.82 -1.02
N GLU A 103 21.06 -8.75 -1.09
CA GLU A 103 22.40 -8.47 -1.61
C GLU A 103 22.36 -8.11 -3.12
N ARG A 104 21.52 -8.79 -3.91
CA ARG A 104 21.32 -8.45 -5.33
C ARG A 104 20.75 -7.03 -5.50
N VAL A 105 19.75 -6.65 -4.71
CA VAL A 105 19.19 -5.28 -4.75
C VAL A 105 20.29 -4.26 -4.38
N ARG A 106 21.10 -4.55 -3.36
CA ARG A 106 22.20 -3.67 -2.96
C ARG A 106 23.22 -3.50 -4.10
N GLN A 107 23.66 -4.60 -4.73
CA GLN A 107 24.61 -4.57 -5.84
C GLN A 107 24.08 -3.79 -7.05
N LEU A 108 22.79 -3.93 -7.39
CA LEU A 108 22.15 -3.14 -8.43
C LEU A 108 22.18 -1.65 -8.07
N SER A 109 21.83 -1.32 -6.85
CA SER A 109 21.79 0.05 -6.34
C SER A 109 23.19 0.71 -6.24
N ASP A 110 24.23 -0.07 -5.94
CA ASP A 110 25.62 0.39 -5.87
C ASP A 110 26.27 0.51 -7.26
N SER A 111 25.57 0.07 -8.31
CA SER A 111 26.07 0.08 -9.69
C SER A 111 25.29 1.08 -10.57
N ARG A 112 25.06 0.73 -11.83
CA ARG A 112 24.26 1.52 -12.78
C ARG A 112 22.77 1.25 -12.70
N GLY A 113 22.36 0.41 -11.74
CA GLY A 113 20.99 -0.06 -11.65
C GLY A 113 20.72 -1.35 -12.42
N GLY A 114 19.47 -1.73 -12.49
CA GLY A 114 19.00 -2.92 -13.20
C GLY A 114 17.63 -3.36 -12.69
N ASP A 115 17.20 -4.56 -13.07
CA ASP A 115 15.93 -5.15 -12.62
C ASP A 115 16.17 -6.13 -11.47
N ALA A 116 15.48 -5.94 -10.36
CA ALA A 116 15.58 -6.82 -9.19
C ALA A 116 14.78 -8.12 -9.33
N GLY A 117 14.06 -8.31 -10.45
CA GLY A 117 13.29 -9.53 -10.70
C GLY A 117 12.44 -9.46 -11.95
N GLU A 118 11.24 -8.91 -11.85
CA GLU A 118 10.29 -8.77 -12.96
C GLU A 118 9.66 -7.38 -12.91
N THR A 119 10.09 -6.50 -13.80
CA THR A 119 9.64 -5.10 -13.82
C THR A 119 9.80 -4.37 -12.46
N ALA A 120 10.91 -4.65 -11.78
CA ALA A 120 11.26 -4.02 -10.49
C ALA A 120 12.58 -3.25 -10.63
N PRO A 121 12.55 -2.10 -11.32
CA PRO A 121 13.75 -1.33 -11.60
C PRO A 121 14.37 -0.76 -10.32
N VAL A 122 15.68 -0.90 -10.21
CA VAL A 122 16.51 -0.39 -9.11
C VAL A 122 17.56 0.54 -9.72
N GLY A 123 17.45 1.82 -9.50
CA GLY A 123 18.47 2.79 -9.89
C GLY A 123 19.53 2.99 -8.80
N PRO A 124 20.59 3.76 -9.09
CA PRO A 124 21.61 4.11 -8.11
C PRO A 124 21.00 4.74 -6.84
N GLY A 125 21.37 4.21 -5.67
CA GLY A 125 20.87 4.68 -4.37
C GLY A 125 19.44 4.23 -4.01
N SER A 126 18.74 3.49 -4.87
CA SER A 126 17.35 3.06 -4.63
C SER A 126 17.20 2.06 -3.48
N GLU A 127 18.23 1.28 -3.15
CA GLU A 127 18.18 0.34 -2.01
C GLU A 127 17.92 1.06 -0.68
N LEU A 128 18.66 2.14 -0.43
CA LEU A 128 18.43 2.95 0.77
C LEU A 128 17.00 3.53 0.79
N ILE A 129 16.51 4.00 -0.35
CA ILE A 129 15.17 4.57 -0.47
C ILE A 129 14.10 3.49 -0.24
N ALA A 130 14.29 2.28 -0.77
CA ALA A 130 13.39 1.16 -0.51
C ALA A 130 13.38 0.78 0.99
N ARG A 131 14.54 0.81 1.67
CA ARG A 131 14.59 0.63 3.13
C ARG A 131 13.90 1.77 3.88
N MET A 132 13.96 3.00 3.37
CA MET A 132 13.21 4.12 3.94
C MET A 132 11.70 3.90 3.82
N ALA A 133 11.19 3.36 2.70
CA ALA A 133 9.78 3.03 2.54
C ALA A 133 9.32 1.98 3.55
N VAL A 134 10.09 0.89 3.71
CA VAL A 134 9.82 -0.11 4.75
C VAL A 134 9.86 0.51 6.15
N GLY A 135 10.88 1.34 6.44
CA GLY A 135 11.04 2.00 7.73
C GLY A 135 9.88 2.93 8.07
N ALA A 136 9.38 3.69 7.08
CA ALA A 136 8.20 4.53 7.25
C ALA A 136 6.96 3.69 7.57
N THR A 137 6.75 2.57 6.87
CA THR A 137 5.62 1.67 7.14
C THR A 137 5.73 1.07 8.54
N CYS A 138 6.92 0.63 8.97
CA CYS A 138 7.15 0.14 10.33
C CYS A 138 6.88 1.21 11.40
N ALA A 139 7.33 2.44 11.18
CA ALA A 139 7.14 3.54 12.13
C ALA A 139 5.66 3.92 12.25
N GLY A 140 4.95 4.07 11.13
CA GLY A 140 3.52 4.38 11.12
C GLY A 140 2.70 3.30 11.82
N MET A 141 2.98 2.04 11.53
CA MET A 141 2.31 0.90 12.18
C MET A 141 2.60 0.86 13.69
N ALA A 142 3.85 1.03 14.09
CA ALA A 142 4.24 1.02 15.51
C ALA A 142 3.60 2.18 16.28
N SER A 143 3.51 3.38 15.71
CA SER A 143 2.89 4.53 16.35
C SER A 143 1.39 4.32 16.57
N VAL A 144 0.69 3.69 15.62
CA VAL A 144 -0.73 3.31 15.79
C VAL A 144 -0.88 2.26 16.89
N LEU A 145 -0.07 1.19 16.87
CA LEU A 145 -0.15 0.10 17.85
C LEU A 145 0.19 0.53 19.27
N LYS A 146 1.06 1.54 19.43
CA LYS A 146 1.39 2.13 20.74
C LYS A 146 0.39 3.19 21.20
N GLY A 147 -0.59 3.55 20.38
CA GLY A 147 -1.56 4.60 20.67
C GLY A 147 -0.97 6.01 20.66
N GLU A 148 0.15 6.22 19.97
CA GLU A 148 0.74 7.56 19.76
C GLU A 148 -0.08 8.39 18.77
N VAL A 149 -0.74 7.72 17.83
CA VAL A 149 -1.74 8.25 16.89
C VAL A 149 -2.86 7.22 16.72
N ASN A 150 -4.05 7.65 16.29
CA ASN A 150 -5.18 6.75 16.11
C ASN A 150 -5.06 5.92 14.82
N ASN A 151 -4.63 6.56 13.76
CA ASN A 151 -4.37 5.96 12.47
C ASN A 151 -3.17 6.63 11.79
N SER A 152 -2.66 6.03 10.71
CA SER A 152 -1.55 6.62 9.96
C SER A 152 -1.71 6.47 8.46
N TYR A 153 -1.23 7.47 7.73
CA TYR A 153 -1.07 7.45 6.28
C TYR A 153 0.40 7.54 5.90
N ILE A 154 0.89 6.53 5.21
CA ILE A 154 2.27 6.44 4.75
C ILE A 154 2.30 6.72 3.24
N LEU A 155 2.77 7.91 2.87
CA LEU A 155 2.97 8.30 1.47
C LEU A 155 4.39 7.96 1.05
N SER A 156 4.64 6.68 0.86
CA SER A 156 5.95 6.11 0.54
C SER A 156 6.13 5.80 -0.94
N ARG A 157 7.39 5.60 -1.33
CA ARG A 157 7.85 5.14 -2.62
C ARG A 157 9.25 4.50 -2.46
N PRO A 158 9.57 3.38 -3.11
CA PRO A 158 8.74 2.59 -4.04
C PRO A 158 7.59 1.84 -3.34
N PRO A 159 6.58 1.33 -4.12
CA PRO A 159 5.53 0.46 -3.60
C PRO A 159 6.09 -0.89 -3.14
N GLY A 160 5.25 -1.74 -2.50
CA GLY A 160 5.74 -2.94 -1.87
C GLY A 160 4.92 -4.22 -2.07
N HIS A 161 3.63 -4.15 -2.37
CA HIS A 161 2.72 -5.29 -2.28
C HIS A 161 3.00 -6.44 -3.26
N HIS A 162 3.73 -6.19 -4.35
CA HIS A 162 4.15 -7.22 -5.30
C HIS A 162 5.48 -7.90 -4.95
N ALA A 163 6.32 -7.30 -4.08
CA ALA A 163 7.64 -7.85 -3.78
C ALA A 163 7.53 -9.21 -3.10
N GLU A 164 8.08 -10.24 -3.76
CA GLU A 164 8.12 -11.61 -3.29
C GLU A 164 9.37 -11.86 -2.43
N ARG A 165 9.47 -13.05 -1.84
CA ARG A 165 10.54 -13.38 -0.90
C ARG A 165 11.95 -13.23 -1.49
N ASP A 166 12.12 -13.57 -2.77
CA ASP A 166 13.42 -13.67 -3.44
C ASP A 166 13.55 -12.83 -4.70
N ARG A 167 12.55 -11.98 -4.99
CA ARG A 167 12.55 -11.09 -6.15
C ARG A 167 11.60 -9.90 -6.00
N GLY A 168 11.95 -8.81 -6.63
CA GLY A 168 11.05 -7.68 -6.88
C GLY A 168 10.10 -7.98 -8.03
N ARG A 169 8.91 -7.39 -8.00
CA ARG A 169 7.92 -7.44 -9.08
C ARG A 169 7.10 -6.17 -9.12
N GLY A 170 6.56 -5.82 -10.27
CA GLY A 170 5.58 -4.73 -10.42
C GLY A 170 6.01 -3.45 -9.72
N PHE A 171 7.23 -2.98 -9.99
CA PHE A 171 7.85 -1.78 -9.41
C PHE A 171 8.19 -1.88 -7.91
N CYS A 172 7.79 -2.96 -7.22
CA CYS A 172 8.04 -3.18 -5.80
C CYS A 172 9.41 -3.82 -5.58
N ILE A 173 10.20 -3.22 -4.68
CA ILE A 173 11.54 -3.73 -4.32
C ILE A 173 11.45 -4.58 -3.06
N TYR A 174 10.96 -4.04 -1.95
CA TYR A 174 10.73 -4.78 -0.71
C TYR A 174 9.24 -4.74 -0.33
N ASN A 175 8.76 -5.78 0.33
CA ASN A 175 7.36 -5.83 0.77
C ASN A 175 7.17 -4.96 2.03
N ASN A 176 6.80 -3.70 1.82
CA ASN A 176 6.69 -2.70 2.88
C ASN A 176 5.72 -3.14 3.99
N ILE A 177 4.51 -3.54 3.62
CA ILE A 177 3.45 -3.95 4.56
C ILE A 177 3.80 -5.27 5.24
N GLY A 178 4.23 -6.28 4.47
CA GLY A 178 4.59 -7.59 5.01
C GLY A 178 5.70 -7.51 6.05
N LEU A 179 6.76 -6.75 5.75
CA LEU A 179 7.87 -6.54 6.66
C LEU A 179 7.46 -5.78 7.93
N ALA A 180 6.60 -4.76 7.79
CA ALA A 180 6.11 -4.00 8.93
C ALA A 180 5.23 -4.85 9.86
N ILE A 181 4.36 -5.70 9.31
CA ILE A 181 3.55 -6.65 10.10
C ILE A 181 4.46 -7.64 10.83
N MET A 182 5.41 -8.25 10.12
CA MET A 182 6.35 -9.22 10.73
C MET A 182 7.19 -8.58 11.83
N GLU A 183 7.63 -7.33 11.66
CA GLU A 183 8.37 -6.58 12.68
C GLU A 183 7.50 -6.26 13.89
N ALA A 184 6.27 -5.80 13.69
CA ALA A 184 5.34 -5.50 14.78
C ALA A 184 4.99 -6.75 15.61
N ARG A 185 4.75 -7.88 14.93
CA ARG A 185 4.51 -9.17 15.58
C ARG A 185 5.73 -9.67 16.35
N ALA A 186 6.91 -9.59 15.76
CA ALA A 186 8.15 -9.99 16.43
C ALA A 186 8.47 -9.16 17.68
N LYS A 187 7.96 -7.91 17.74
CA LYS A 187 8.05 -7.04 18.93
C LYS A 187 6.90 -7.26 19.92
N GLY A 188 5.98 -8.17 19.63
CA GLY A 188 4.81 -8.43 20.50
C GLY A 188 3.84 -7.26 20.58
N LEU A 189 3.78 -6.42 19.55
CA LEU A 189 2.87 -5.27 19.50
C LEU A 189 1.47 -5.65 19.00
N VAL A 190 1.35 -6.73 18.25
CA VAL A 190 0.11 -7.21 17.65
C VAL A 190 0.23 -8.70 17.32
N ASP A 191 -0.86 -9.43 17.44
CA ASP A 191 -0.93 -10.83 17.04
C ASP A 191 -1.70 -10.99 15.72
N ARG A 192 -2.92 -10.44 15.62
CA ARG A 192 -3.79 -10.61 14.44
C ARG A 192 -3.94 -9.33 13.63
N VAL A 193 -3.58 -9.41 12.35
CA VAL A 193 -3.63 -8.28 11.43
C VAL A 193 -4.43 -8.63 10.20
N ALA A 194 -5.29 -7.73 9.73
CA ALA A 194 -5.93 -7.86 8.42
C ALA A 194 -5.34 -6.85 7.45
N VAL A 195 -5.01 -7.32 6.24
CA VAL A 195 -4.61 -6.47 5.10
C VAL A 195 -5.74 -6.46 4.09
N VAL A 196 -6.22 -5.27 3.74
CA VAL A 196 -7.17 -5.05 2.64
C VAL A 196 -6.43 -4.29 1.56
N ASP A 197 -6.20 -4.95 0.44
CA ASP A 197 -5.50 -4.41 -0.72
C ASP A 197 -6.54 -4.05 -1.78
N TRP A 198 -6.63 -2.77 -2.13
CA TRP A 198 -7.47 -2.29 -3.22
C TRP A 198 -6.67 -1.62 -4.34
N ASP A 199 -5.34 -1.77 -4.34
CA ASP A 199 -4.56 -1.56 -5.55
C ASP A 199 -5.19 -2.40 -6.68
N VAL A 200 -5.19 -1.89 -7.91
CA VAL A 200 -5.85 -2.58 -9.02
C VAL A 200 -5.15 -3.88 -9.40
N HIS A 201 -3.90 -4.02 -9.00
CA HIS A 201 -3.09 -5.21 -9.21
C HIS A 201 -3.18 -6.14 -7.99
N HIS A 202 -3.11 -7.43 -8.23
CA HIS A 202 -3.11 -8.41 -7.15
C HIS A 202 -1.86 -8.29 -6.27
N GLY A 203 -2.04 -8.18 -4.95
CA GLY A 203 -0.95 -8.11 -3.96
C GLY A 203 -0.25 -9.45 -3.71
N ASN A 204 0.35 -10.04 -4.75
CA ASN A 204 0.95 -11.37 -4.72
C ASN A 204 2.09 -11.51 -3.69
N GLY A 205 2.86 -10.48 -3.47
CA GLY A 205 3.93 -10.49 -2.47
C GLY A 205 3.39 -10.55 -1.05
N THR A 206 2.34 -9.77 -0.76
CA THR A 206 1.66 -9.80 0.54
C THR A 206 0.94 -11.12 0.75
N GLN A 207 0.26 -11.66 -0.29
CA GLN A 207 -0.29 -13.02 -0.26
C GLN A 207 0.80 -14.05 0.07
N GLN A 208 1.93 -14.04 -0.64
CA GLN A 208 3.03 -14.97 -0.39
C GLN A 208 3.58 -14.87 1.04
N ALA A 209 3.68 -13.65 1.57
CA ALA A 209 4.24 -13.42 2.90
C ALA A 209 3.45 -14.08 4.03
N PHE A 210 2.15 -14.31 3.84
CA PHE A 210 1.25 -14.79 4.88
C PHE A 210 0.37 -15.98 4.45
N TYR A 211 0.70 -16.65 3.34
CA TYR A 211 -0.15 -17.68 2.74
C TYR A 211 -0.39 -18.89 3.64
N ASP A 212 0.52 -19.18 4.56
CA ASP A 212 0.45 -20.26 5.55
C ASP A 212 0.15 -19.77 6.98
N SER A 213 -0.19 -18.48 7.15
CA SER A 213 -0.39 -17.85 8.47
C SER A 213 -1.87 -17.70 8.81
N PRO A 214 -2.35 -18.26 9.94
CA PRO A 214 -3.71 -18.04 10.42
C PRO A 214 -3.89 -16.69 11.12
N ASP A 215 -2.81 -15.97 11.40
CA ASP A 215 -2.81 -14.73 12.18
C ASP A 215 -2.84 -13.47 11.32
N VAL A 216 -2.68 -13.63 10.00
CA VAL A 216 -2.77 -12.51 9.06
C VAL A 216 -3.77 -12.85 7.97
N LEU A 217 -4.89 -12.12 7.95
CA LEU A 217 -5.88 -12.21 6.89
C LEU A 217 -5.47 -11.26 5.75
N THR A 218 -5.30 -11.79 4.55
CA THR A 218 -5.06 -10.98 3.34
C THR A 218 -6.29 -10.99 2.44
N ILE A 219 -6.75 -9.81 2.04
CA ILE A 219 -7.89 -9.64 1.10
C ILE A 219 -7.41 -8.72 -0.02
N SER A 220 -7.49 -9.16 -1.28
CA SER A 220 -7.10 -8.37 -2.44
C SER A 220 -8.27 -8.20 -3.41
N LEU A 221 -8.65 -6.94 -3.67
CA LEU A 221 -9.64 -6.55 -4.67
C LEU A 221 -8.90 -6.00 -5.90
N HIS A 222 -8.88 -6.76 -6.98
CA HIS A 222 -8.03 -6.42 -8.12
C HIS A 222 -8.72 -6.71 -9.46
N GLN A 223 -8.21 -6.12 -10.53
CA GLN A 223 -8.67 -6.45 -11.87
C GLN A 223 -8.22 -7.85 -12.26
N GLU A 224 -9.19 -8.68 -12.65
CA GLU A 224 -8.94 -10.06 -13.09
C GLU A 224 -7.97 -10.10 -14.27
N MET A 225 -7.02 -11.04 -14.22
CA MET A 225 -6.05 -11.32 -15.31
C MET A 225 -5.16 -10.14 -15.72
N LEU A 226 -5.04 -9.08 -14.91
CA LEU A 226 -4.21 -7.94 -15.24
C LEU A 226 -2.74 -8.20 -14.89
N TYR A 227 -2.39 -8.16 -13.62
CA TYR A 227 -1.01 -8.41 -13.15
C TYR A 227 -1.00 -8.82 -11.67
N PRO A 228 -0.13 -9.76 -11.27
CA PRO A 228 0.62 -10.67 -12.15
C PRO A 228 -0.34 -11.65 -12.86
N ALA A 229 -0.07 -11.91 -14.15
CA ALA A 229 -0.92 -12.81 -14.92
C ALA A 229 -1.02 -14.20 -14.26
N ASN A 230 -2.23 -14.77 -14.23
CA ASN A 230 -2.53 -16.08 -13.65
C ASN A 230 -2.41 -16.22 -12.13
N MET A 231 -2.26 -15.13 -11.38
CA MET A 231 -2.31 -15.08 -9.91
C MET A 231 -3.58 -14.36 -9.44
N GLY A 232 -3.86 -14.43 -8.12
CA GLY A 232 -5.02 -13.76 -7.54
C GLY A 232 -6.36 -14.45 -7.84
N LYS A 233 -6.36 -15.76 -8.00
CA LYS A 233 -7.58 -16.54 -8.29
C LYS A 233 -8.43 -16.71 -7.03
N LEU A 234 -9.74 -16.80 -7.20
CA LEU A 234 -10.68 -17.17 -6.11
C LEU A 234 -10.29 -18.47 -5.38
N SER A 235 -9.61 -19.40 -6.07
CA SER A 235 -9.17 -20.67 -5.50
C SER A 235 -7.90 -20.56 -4.65
N GLU A 236 -7.20 -19.44 -4.67
CA GLU A 236 -6.02 -19.21 -3.84
C GLU A 236 -6.47 -18.68 -2.47
N GLN A 237 -6.71 -19.61 -1.53
CA GLN A 237 -7.35 -19.34 -0.23
C GLN A 237 -6.42 -19.54 0.98
N GLY A 238 -5.11 -19.61 0.75
CA GLY A 238 -4.13 -19.97 1.78
C GLY A 238 -3.74 -21.43 1.72
N GLU A 239 -2.79 -21.85 2.55
CA GLU A 239 -2.36 -23.25 2.67
C GLU A 239 -2.02 -23.59 4.12
N GLY A 240 -2.06 -24.89 4.44
CA GLY A 240 -1.68 -25.36 5.78
C GLY A 240 -2.53 -24.71 6.88
N ASN A 241 -1.88 -24.05 7.85
CA ASN A 241 -2.58 -23.31 8.91
C ASN A 241 -3.24 -22.02 8.43
N GLY A 242 -2.81 -21.50 7.29
CA GLY A 242 -3.35 -20.30 6.65
C GLY A 242 -4.52 -20.55 5.71
N GLU A 243 -5.01 -21.79 5.58
CA GLU A 243 -6.17 -22.08 4.75
C GLU A 243 -7.42 -21.32 5.22
N GLY A 244 -8.04 -20.55 4.32
CA GLY A 244 -9.17 -19.65 4.60
C GLY A 244 -8.77 -18.26 5.03
N PHE A 245 -7.46 -17.94 5.19
CA PHE A 245 -6.97 -16.62 5.60
C PHE A 245 -6.40 -15.79 4.44
N ASN A 246 -6.57 -16.23 3.20
CA ASN A 246 -6.33 -15.45 2.00
C ASN A 246 -7.60 -15.40 1.15
N ILE A 247 -8.04 -14.19 0.78
CA ILE A 247 -9.26 -13.95 0.01
C ILE A 247 -8.92 -13.09 -1.20
N ASN A 248 -9.14 -13.61 -2.39
CA ASN A 248 -9.02 -12.86 -3.64
C ASN A 248 -10.39 -12.51 -4.21
N VAL A 249 -10.56 -11.27 -4.63
CA VAL A 249 -11.76 -10.75 -5.27
C VAL A 249 -11.39 -10.22 -6.66
N PRO A 250 -11.18 -11.11 -7.65
CA PRO A 250 -10.91 -10.69 -9.01
C PRO A 250 -12.17 -10.08 -9.63
N LEU A 251 -12.06 -8.83 -10.06
CA LEU A 251 -13.15 -8.06 -10.67
C LEU A 251 -12.90 -7.91 -12.17
N PRO A 252 -13.90 -8.15 -13.02
CA PRO A 252 -13.77 -7.95 -14.46
C PRO A 252 -13.36 -6.52 -14.84
N ALA A 253 -12.58 -6.36 -15.89
CA ALA A 253 -12.28 -5.06 -16.46
C ALA A 253 -13.56 -4.28 -16.77
N GLY A 254 -13.57 -2.97 -16.51
CA GLY A 254 -14.73 -2.11 -16.66
C GLY A 254 -15.61 -2.00 -15.41
N CYS A 255 -15.30 -2.71 -14.33
CA CYS A 255 -15.99 -2.53 -13.06
C CYS A 255 -15.76 -1.13 -12.49
N GLY A 256 -16.83 -0.52 -12.00
CA GLY A 256 -16.84 0.78 -11.33
C GLY A 256 -17.03 0.68 -9.83
N GLY A 257 -17.35 1.81 -9.21
CA GLY A 257 -17.52 1.92 -7.76
C GLY A 257 -18.57 1.01 -7.16
N GLU A 258 -19.67 0.75 -7.87
CA GLU A 258 -20.72 -0.16 -7.37
C GLU A 258 -20.19 -1.58 -7.13
N ALA A 259 -19.35 -2.10 -8.04
CA ALA A 259 -18.76 -3.43 -7.88
C ALA A 259 -17.77 -3.47 -6.70
N TYR A 260 -16.92 -2.44 -6.57
CA TYR A 260 -15.98 -2.35 -5.45
C TYR A 260 -16.72 -2.21 -4.11
N LEU A 261 -17.71 -1.34 -4.03
CA LEU A 261 -18.49 -1.17 -2.79
C LEU A 261 -19.28 -2.43 -2.44
N ALA A 262 -19.83 -3.13 -3.43
CA ALA A 262 -20.46 -4.43 -3.20
C ALA A 262 -19.46 -5.47 -2.69
N ALA A 263 -18.23 -5.52 -3.25
CA ALA A 263 -17.16 -6.38 -2.76
C ALA A 263 -16.75 -6.03 -1.32
N MET A 264 -16.65 -4.73 -1.00
CA MET A 264 -16.39 -4.27 0.37
C MET A 264 -17.49 -4.76 1.33
N GLU A 265 -18.77 -4.55 1.00
CA GLU A 265 -19.87 -4.88 1.88
C GLU A 265 -20.14 -6.39 2.01
N GLN A 266 -20.00 -7.14 0.91
CA GLN A 266 -20.38 -8.56 0.87
C GLN A 266 -19.22 -9.51 1.19
N VAL A 267 -17.96 -9.07 1.03
CA VAL A 267 -16.77 -9.90 1.27
C VAL A 267 -15.91 -9.32 2.39
N VAL A 268 -15.42 -8.07 2.23
CA VAL A 268 -14.43 -7.50 3.17
C VAL A 268 -15.03 -7.32 4.57
N VAL A 269 -16.20 -6.68 4.67
CA VAL A 269 -16.87 -6.43 5.94
C VAL A 269 -17.13 -7.71 6.74
N PRO A 270 -17.79 -8.75 6.19
CA PRO A 270 -18.03 -9.98 6.93
C PRO A 270 -16.73 -10.75 7.24
N ALA A 271 -15.73 -10.73 6.35
CA ALA A 271 -14.45 -11.39 6.60
C ALA A 271 -13.72 -10.75 7.80
N LEU A 272 -13.63 -9.42 7.84
CA LEU A 272 -13.00 -8.69 8.95
C LEU A 272 -13.74 -8.92 10.28
N ARG A 273 -15.08 -8.89 10.27
CA ARG A 273 -15.88 -9.19 11.46
C ARG A 273 -15.70 -10.60 11.99
N HIS A 274 -15.54 -11.56 11.08
CA HIS A 274 -15.25 -12.95 11.46
C HIS A 274 -13.84 -13.11 12.00
N PHE A 275 -12.86 -12.52 11.33
CA PHE A 275 -11.44 -12.60 11.70
C PHE A 275 -11.12 -11.85 12.99
N LYS A 276 -11.76 -10.69 13.26
CA LYS A 276 -11.54 -9.82 14.43
C LYS A 276 -10.08 -9.40 14.57
N PRO A 277 -9.54 -8.63 13.63
CA PRO A 277 -8.16 -8.16 13.69
C PRO A 277 -7.94 -7.19 14.86
N GLU A 278 -6.70 -7.09 15.32
CA GLU A 278 -6.24 -6.07 16.27
C GLU A 278 -5.70 -4.81 15.57
N LEU A 279 -5.44 -4.94 14.26
CA LEU A 279 -5.02 -3.87 13.37
C LEU A 279 -5.56 -4.13 11.96
N ILE A 280 -6.07 -3.09 11.32
CA ILE A 280 -6.39 -3.12 9.89
C ILE A 280 -5.32 -2.33 9.13
N VAL A 281 -4.77 -2.94 8.07
CA VAL A 281 -3.83 -2.30 7.15
C VAL A 281 -4.47 -2.24 5.77
N VAL A 282 -4.34 -1.10 5.11
CA VAL A 282 -4.79 -0.92 3.74
C VAL A 282 -3.58 -0.76 2.83
N ALA A 283 -3.44 -1.66 1.86
CA ALA A 283 -2.59 -1.45 0.70
C ALA A 283 -3.36 -0.57 -0.28
N CYS A 284 -2.97 0.70 -0.33
CA CYS A 284 -3.77 1.75 -0.95
C CYS A 284 -3.20 2.17 -2.29
N GLY A 285 -3.60 1.50 -3.37
CA GLY A 285 -3.43 1.96 -4.74
C GLY A 285 -4.60 2.86 -5.17
N TYR A 286 -4.31 3.83 -6.01
CA TYR A 286 -5.33 4.67 -6.67
C TYR A 286 -5.44 4.36 -8.16
N ASP A 287 -4.79 3.33 -8.60
CA ASP A 287 -4.65 2.89 -9.99
C ASP A 287 -5.89 2.15 -10.55
N ALA A 288 -6.87 1.81 -9.70
CA ALA A 288 -8.22 1.44 -10.18
C ALA A 288 -9.05 2.65 -10.65
N SER A 289 -8.49 3.86 -10.59
CA SER A 289 -9.13 5.08 -11.11
C SER A 289 -9.25 5.02 -12.64
N TYR A 290 -10.37 5.50 -13.16
CA TYR A 290 -10.60 5.56 -14.61
C TYR A 290 -9.61 6.46 -15.36
N PHE A 291 -8.84 7.28 -14.65
CA PHE A 291 -7.77 8.10 -15.22
C PHE A 291 -6.42 7.37 -15.31
N ASP A 292 -6.28 6.25 -14.61
CA ASP A 292 -5.00 5.55 -14.56
C ASP A 292 -4.75 4.75 -15.84
N PRO A 293 -3.57 4.87 -16.49
CA PRO A 293 -3.27 4.16 -17.72
C PRO A 293 -2.95 2.67 -17.51
N MET A 294 -2.74 2.22 -16.26
CA MET A 294 -2.30 0.86 -15.94
C MET A 294 -3.47 -0.12 -15.76
N SER A 295 -4.71 0.37 -15.76
CA SER A 295 -5.89 -0.45 -15.51
C SER A 295 -7.04 -0.12 -16.47
N HIS A 296 -8.10 -0.92 -16.36
CA HIS A 296 -9.35 -0.70 -17.08
C HIS A 296 -10.54 -0.63 -16.12
N MET A 297 -10.30 -0.14 -14.89
CA MET A 297 -11.35 0.05 -13.90
C MET A 297 -11.90 1.49 -13.94
N LEU A 298 -13.04 1.72 -13.30
CA LEU A 298 -13.79 2.99 -13.46
C LEU A 298 -14.07 3.65 -12.10
N LEU A 299 -13.12 3.58 -11.15
CA LEU A 299 -13.25 4.26 -9.87
C LEU A 299 -13.01 5.77 -10.04
N ILE A 300 -13.72 6.53 -9.21
CA ILE A 300 -13.49 7.97 -9.01
C ILE A 300 -13.23 8.26 -7.53
N SER A 301 -12.76 9.44 -7.21
CA SER A 301 -12.36 9.82 -5.84
C SER A 301 -13.44 9.60 -4.78
N SER A 302 -14.73 9.75 -5.13
CA SER A 302 -15.82 9.48 -4.19
C SER A 302 -15.95 8.01 -3.79
N HIS A 303 -15.53 7.07 -4.64
CA HIS A 303 -15.54 5.64 -4.33
C HIS A 303 -14.41 5.29 -3.34
N TYR A 304 -13.21 5.80 -3.55
CA TYR A 304 -12.11 5.67 -2.58
C TYR A 304 -12.46 6.25 -1.21
N ARG A 305 -13.15 7.41 -1.20
CA ARG A 305 -13.68 7.98 0.03
C ARG A 305 -14.63 7.01 0.73
N GLN A 306 -15.60 6.44 0.02
CA GLN A 306 -16.57 5.50 0.60
C GLN A 306 -15.88 4.23 1.12
N MET A 307 -14.93 3.65 0.38
CA MET A 307 -14.14 2.51 0.85
C MET A 307 -13.36 2.86 2.12
N THR A 308 -12.74 4.04 2.16
CA THR A 308 -12.03 4.52 3.35
C THR A 308 -12.96 4.69 4.55
N GLU A 309 -14.16 5.27 4.36
CA GLU A 309 -15.18 5.41 5.40
C GLU A 309 -15.65 4.05 5.96
N ILE A 310 -15.74 3.02 5.10
CA ILE A 310 -16.03 1.64 5.53
C ILE A 310 -14.89 1.12 6.41
N MET A 311 -13.62 1.29 6.00
CA MET A 311 -12.45 0.83 6.77
C MET A 311 -12.34 1.55 8.11
N MET A 312 -12.57 2.86 8.15
CA MET A 312 -12.57 3.62 9.41
C MET A 312 -13.63 3.11 10.37
N LYS A 313 -14.87 2.91 9.91
CA LYS A 313 -15.95 2.36 10.74
C LYS A 313 -15.61 0.96 11.26
N LEU A 314 -15.03 0.11 10.42
CA LEU A 314 -14.62 -1.24 10.83
C LEU A 314 -13.45 -1.21 11.82
N SER A 315 -12.50 -0.32 11.65
CA SER A 315 -11.41 -0.17 12.61
C SER A 315 -11.93 0.30 13.98
N ASP A 316 -12.87 1.24 14.01
CA ASP A 316 -13.54 1.67 15.24
C ASP A 316 -14.30 0.51 15.91
N GLU A 317 -15.01 -0.30 15.10
CA GLU A 317 -15.80 -1.44 15.59
C GLU A 317 -14.93 -2.58 16.14
N LEU A 318 -13.82 -2.89 15.46
CA LEU A 318 -13.09 -4.14 15.67
C LEU A 318 -11.77 -3.99 16.42
N CYS A 319 -11.10 -2.85 16.28
CA CYS A 319 -9.74 -2.67 16.80
C CYS A 319 -9.43 -1.24 17.28
N ASP A 320 -10.37 -0.60 17.97
CA ASP A 320 -10.19 0.71 18.64
C ASP A 320 -9.69 1.82 17.69
N GLY A 321 -10.09 1.80 16.42
CA GLY A 321 -9.70 2.78 15.41
C GLY A 321 -8.32 2.55 14.81
N ARG A 322 -7.62 1.45 15.12
CA ARG A 322 -6.27 1.16 14.60
C ARG A 322 -6.31 0.83 13.13
N LEU A 323 -5.95 1.83 12.32
CA LEU A 323 -5.92 1.76 10.86
C LEU A 323 -4.60 2.30 10.34
N VAL A 324 -3.93 1.55 9.48
CA VAL A 324 -2.72 1.96 8.77
C VAL A 324 -3.00 1.95 7.28
N VAL A 325 -2.76 3.05 6.60
CA VAL A 325 -2.91 3.16 5.14
C VAL A 325 -1.54 3.34 4.52
N ASN A 326 -1.09 2.38 3.76
CA ASN A 326 0.18 2.43 3.03
C ASN A 326 -0.07 2.65 1.55
N HIS A 327 0.51 3.71 0.99
CA HIS A 327 0.35 4.04 -0.42
C HIS A 327 1.13 3.05 -1.29
N GLU A 328 0.48 2.50 -2.32
CA GLU A 328 1.05 1.58 -3.32
C GLU A 328 1.02 2.23 -4.72
N GLY A 329 0.20 1.82 -5.65
CA GLY A 329 0.08 2.34 -7.02
C GLY A 329 -0.70 3.62 -7.24
#